data_67c65934da531e2d82a337833b33d94b
#
_entry.id   67c65934da531e2d82a337833b33d94b
#
_cell.length_a   1.000
_cell.length_b   1.000
_cell.length_c   1.000
_cell.angle_alpha   90.00
_cell.angle_beta   90.00
_cell.angle_gamma   90.00
#
_symmetry.space_group_name_H-M   'P 1'
#
loop_
_entity.id
_entity.type
_entity.pdbx_description
1 polymer ?
#
loop_
_entity_poly.entity_id
_entity_poly.type
_entity_poly.pdbx_seq_one_letter_code
_entity_poly.pdbx_strand_id
1 'polypeptide(L)'
;VVATPEKLEHNHEQSSGQQRVAVLLMGYGEVESYEDFANYNEQALHLLTAKFAPVPAWIYPPLARILALFDRHEWGHQHNDFISPHNAIFEKQRAGIEKNLQQKWGDRVQVFKAFNFCAPFLPHQVLAEIKNQGFDKLLIYPLLVVDSIFTSGIAIEQVNKALSQLTDGSEHWVKGLRYIPSFYNEAAYIDMMVHLVEEKIASDLAAAYLPAEIGIVLMNHGCPHKAKGFTSGITESQALYDLIRDKLINRYPLISIGWLNHDTPLIEWTQPNVEQAAKNLIQLGAKAVMFMPIGFATENHETLLDVHHIIHALEKKHFQVNYVQMPCVNDHPDFLAMAAQWANPHIADLLSEEATTVNPQLAVAHHHHH
;
A
#
# COMPACT_ATOMS: atom_id res chain seq x y z
N VAL A 1 4.78 -42.35 -18.45
CA VAL A 1 6.23 -42.49 -18.63
C VAL A 1 6.88 -41.60 -17.59
N VAL A 2 7.47 -42.21 -16.58
CA VAL A 2 8.21 -41.48 -15.52
C VAL A 2 9.47 -40.90 -16.15
N ALA A 3 9.63 -39.60 -16.08
CA ALA A 3 10.84 -38.94 -16.56
C ALA A 3 12.06 -39.50 -15.80
N THR A 4 13.10 -39.86 -16.55
CA THR A 4 14.36 -40.33 -15.94
C THR A 4 15.05 -39.18 -15.20
N PRO A 5 15.84 -39.47 -14.14
CA PRO A 5 16.57 -38.42 -13.39
C PRO A 5 17.43 -37.51 -14.27
N GLU A 6 18.02 -38.06 -15.34
CA GLU A 6 18.80 -37.30 -16.30
C GLU A 6 18.01 -36.24 -17.07
N LYS A 7 16.75 -36.52 -17.41
CA LYS A 7 15.86 -35.53 -18.05
C LYS A 7 15.43 -34.42 -17.10
N LEU A 8 15.28 -34.72 -15.82
CA LEU A 8 14.98 -33.73 -14.79
C LEU A 8 16.17 -32.80 -14.52
N GLU A 9 17.39 -33.37 -14.48
CA GLU A 9 18.61 -32.58 -14.33
C GLU A 9 18.85 -31.68 -15.55
N HIS A 10 18.62 -32.19 -16.77
CA HIS A 10 18.76 -31.42 -17.99
C HIS A 10 17.75 -30.27 -18.09
N ASN A 11 16.50 -30.52 -17.69
CA ASN A 11 15.47 -29.48 -17.62
C ASN A 11 15.79 -28.43 -16.56
N HIS A 12 16.42 -28.80 -15.45
CA HIS A 12 16.83 -27.88 -14.39
C HIS A 12 18.02 -27.02 -14.84
N GLU A 13 19.00 -27.58 -15.54
CA GLU A 13 20.11 -26.84 -16.12
C GLU A 13 19.64 -25.86 -17.22
N GLN A 14 18.68 -26.24 -18.06
CA GLN A 14 18.09 -25.35 -19.07
C GLN A 14 17.30 -24.22 -18.44
N SER A 15 16.57 -24.45 -17.33
CA SER A 15 15.85 -23.39 -16.63
C SER A 15 16.80 -22.48 -15.86
N SER A 16 17.92 -22.98 -15.33
CA SER A 16 18.91 -22.17 -14.62
C SER A 16 19.74 -21.26 -15.56
N GLY A 17 19.80 -21.59 -16.88
CA GLY A 17 20.45 -20.77 -17.89
C GLY A 17 19.58 -19.59 -18.38
N GLN A 18 18.29 -19.62 -18.13
CA GLN A 18 17.39 -18.52 -18.51
C GLN A 18 17.45 -17.40 -17.48
N GLN A 19 17.51 -16.16 -17.97
CA GLN A 19 17.38 -14.99 -17.10
C GLN A 19 15.99 -14.95 -16.50
N ARG A 20 15.94 -14.74 -15.18
CA ARG A 20 14.70 -14.66 -14.42
C ARG A 20 14.67 -13.40 -13.59
N VAL A 21 13.47 -12.87 -13.38
CA VAL A 21 13.23 -11.70 -12.55
C VAL A 21 12.41 -12.09 -11.34
N ALA A 22 12.86 -11.73 -10.17
CA ALA A 22 12.07 -11.77 -8.94
C ALA A 22 11.41 -10.41 -8.75
N VAL A 23 10.09 -10.38 -8.71
CA VAL A 23 9.32 -9.20 -8.36
C VAL A 23 9.07 -9.23 -6.86
N LEU A 24 9.58 -8.24 -6.15
CA LEU A 24 9.35 -8.10 -4.71
C LEU A 24 8.18 -7.14 -4.51
N LEU A 25 6.99 -7.69 -4.36
CA LEU A 25 5.77 -6.93 -4.10
C LEU A 25 5.73 -6.58 -2.61
N MET A 26 5.74 -5.29 -2.30
CA MET A 26 5.85 -4.82 -0.93
C MET A 26 4.58 -4.14 -0.46
N GLY A 27 4.16 -4.47 0.75
CA GLY A 27 3.06 -3.86 1.47
C GLY A 27 3.46 -3.54 2.91
N TYR A 28 2.55 -2.90 3.64
CA TYR A 28 2.78 -2.61 5.05
C TYR A 28 2.79 -3.88 5.91
N GLY A 29 1.84 -4.76 5.68
CA GLY A 29 1.55 -5.84 6.58
C GLY A 29 0.83 -5.37 7.84
N GLU A 30 -0.16 -6.10 8.26
CA GLU A 30 -0.89 -5.80 9.48
C GLU A 30 -0.88 -6.97 10.46
N VAL A 31 -1.07 -6.64 11.72
CA VAL A 31 -1.17 -7.63 12.79
C VAL A 31 -2.44 -8.44 12.62
N GLU A 32 -2.32 -9.76 12.61
CA GLU A 32 -3.45 -10.67 12.51
C GLU A 32 -3.96 -11.12 13.89
N SER A 33 -3.11 -11.09 14.92
CA SER A 33 -3.47 -11.48 16.26
C SER A 33 -3.13 -10.40 17.29
N TYR A 34 -3.90 -10.35 18.37
CA TYR A 34 -3.62 -9.43 19.48
C TYR A 34 -2.26 -9.64 20.13
N GLU A 35 -1.75 -10.85 20.12
CA GLU A 35 -0.47 -11.20 20.73
C GLU A 35 0.73 -10.54 20.02
N ASP A 36 0.58 -10.25 18.74
CA ASP A 36 1.62 -9.66 17.90
C ASP A 36 1.64 -8.13 17.91
N PHE A 37 0.67 -7.47 18.52
CA PHE A 37 0.58 -6.00 18.53
C PHE A 37 1.82 -5.33 19.12
N ALA A 38 2.38 -5.86 20.21
CA ALA A 38 3.54 -5.26 20.85
C ALA A 38 4.76 -5.28 19.92
N ASN A 39 5.01 -6.40 19.26
CA ASN A 39 6.11 -6.54 18.30
C ASN A 39 5.93 -5.65 17.07
N TYR A 40 4.72 -5.61 16.54
CA TYR A 40 4.37 -4.74 15.41
C TYR A 40 4.61 -3.27 15.76
N ASN A 41 4.07 -2.81 16.89
CA ASN A 41 4.20 -1.42 17.32
C ASN A 41 5.65 -1.05 17.63
N GLU A 42 6.44 -1.96 18.18
CA GLU A 42 7.87 -1.74 18.42
C GLU A 42 8.63 -1.51 17.10
N GLN A 43 8.39 -2.36 16.09
CA GLN A 43 9.01 -2.20 14.77
C GLN A 43 8.53 -0.94 14.07
N ALA A 44 7.24 -0.66 14.11
CA ALA A 44 6.66 0.55 13.52
C ALA A 44 7.20 1.81 14.19
N LEU A 45 7.28 1.85 15.51
CA LEU A 45 7.86 2.96 16.25
C LEU A 45 9.34 3.15 15.92
N HIS A 46 10.10 2.06 15.85
CA HIS A 46 11.52 2.14 15.52
C HIS A 46 11.77 2.71 14.13
N LEU A 47 10.97 2.30 13.15
CA LEU A 47 11.10 2.77 11.77
C LEU A 47 10.53 4.17 11.55
N LEU A 48 9.43 4.51 12.22
CA LEU A 48 8.74 5.78 12.02
C LEU A 48 9.29 6.91 12.90
N THR A 49 9.55 6.65 14.18
CA THR A 49 9.99 7.70 15.12
C THR A 49 11.45 8.08 14.97
N ALA A 50 12.30 7.19 14.50
CA ALA A 50 13.69 7.53 14.15
C ALA A 50 13.77 8.68 13.13
N LYS A 51 12.68 8.96 12.43
CA LYS A 51 12.58 10.02 11.42
C LYS A 51 11.96 11.31 11.91
N PHE A 52 11.24 11.30 13.04
CA PHE A 52 10.55 12.49 13.57
C PHE A 52 11.21 13.13 14.78
N ALA A 53 11.61 12.32 15.74
CA ALA A 53 12.24 12.77 16.96
C ALA A 53 13.20 11.71 17.46
N PRO A 54 14.42 12.08 17.85
CA PRO A 54 15.34 11.11 18.44
C PRO A 54 14.82 10.74 19.84
N VAL A 55 14.08 9.64 19.91
CA VAL A 55 13.70 9.00 21.16
C VAL A 55 14.69 7.88 21.43
N PRO A 56 15.24 7.76 22.66
CA PRO A 56 16.14 6.66 22.97
C PRO A 56 15.50 5.30 22.69
N ALA A 57 16.23 4.40 22.03
CA ALA A 57 15.72 3.09 21.60
C ALA A 57 15.18 2.22 22.75
N TRP A 58 15.65 2.44 24.01
CA TRP A 58 15.18 1.68 25.17
C TRP A 58 13.73 2.01 25.57
N ILE A 59 13.17 3.14 25.10
CA ILE A 59 11.77 3.54 25.35
C ILE A 59 10.80 2.77 24.44
N TYR A 60 11.23 2.31 23.25
CA TYR A 60 10.34 1.66 22.28
C TYR A 60 9.63 0.40 22.79
N PRO A 61 10.29 -0.57 23.44
CA PRO A 61 9.59 -1.76 23.93
C PRO A 61 8.44 -1.44 24.91
N PRO A 62 8.64 -0.64 25.98
CA PRO A 62 7.54 -0.32 26.88
C PRO A 62 6.44 0.52 26.22
N LEU A 63 6.80 1.45 25.35
CA LEU A 63 5.81 2.26 24.63
C LEU A 63 4.99 1.41 23.66
N ALA A 64 5.63 0.49 22.94
CA ALA A 64 4.96 -0.45 22.06
C ALA A 64 3.95 -1.33 22.79
N ARG A 65 4.29 -1.79 24.00
CA ARG A 65 3.38 -2.57 24.84
C ARG A 65 2.16 -1.78 25.29
N ILE A 66 2.35 -0.52 25.65
CA ILE A 66 1.26 0.37 26.05
C ILE A 66 0.33 0.62 24.86
N LEU A 67 0.88 0.92 23.69
CA LEU A 67 0.10 1.10 22.47
C LEU A 67 -0.64 -0.17 22.06
N ALA A 68 -0.01 -1.34 22.22
CA ALA A 68 -0.65 -2.62 21.95
C ALA A 68 -1.86 -2.88 22.87
N LEU A 69 -1.76 -2.48 24.13
CA LEU A 69 -2.89 -2.59 25.07
C LEU A 69 -4.07 -1.70 24.68
N PHE A 70 -3.80 -0.47 24.21
CA PHE A 70 -4.84 0.42 23.70
C PHE A 70 -5.48 -0.14 22.43
N ASP A 71 -4.69 -0.57 21.47
CA ASP A 71 -5.19 -1.14 20.21
C ASP A 71 -6.02 -2.41 20.49
N ARG A 72 -5.55 -3.27 21.37
CA ARG A 72 -6.28 -4.47 21.78
C ARG A 72 -7.61 -4.15 22.46
N HIS A 73 -7.64 -3.14 23.31
CA HIS A 73 -8.86 -2.69 23.99
C HIS A 73 -9.86 -2.14 22.97
N GLU A 74 -9.41 -1.31 22.04
CA GLU A 74 -10.24 -0.72 20.98
C GLU A 74 -10.82 -1.80 20.07
N TRP A 75 -9.99 -2.75 19.60
CA TRP A 75 -10.43 -3.83 18.73
C TRP A 75 -11.34 -4.84 19.45
N GLY A 76 -11.02 -5.21 20.68
CA GLY A 76 -11.79 -6.19 21.45
C GLY A 76 -13.10 -5.64 22.00
N HIS A 77 -13.13 -4.38 22.42
CA HIS A 77 -14.30 -3.77 23.06
C HIS A 77 -15.38 -3.36 22.05
N GLN A 78 -15.00 -2.88 20.88
CA GLN A 78 -15.94 -2.34 19.89
C GLN A 78 -16.29 -3.34 18.78
N HIS A 79 -15.45 -4.31 18.48
CA HIS A 79 -15.59 -5.21 17.34
C HIS A 79 -15.21 -6.66 17.64
N ASN A 80 -15.56 -7.21 18.75
CA ASN A 80 -15.37 -8.62 19.14
C ASN A 80 -14.53 -9.44 18.14
N ASP A 81 -13.21 -9.54 18.37
CA ASP A 81 -12.28 -10.37 17.59
C ASP A 81 -12.05 -9.90 16.13
N PHE A 82 -12.03 -8.58 15.89
CA PHE A 82 -11.63 -8.08 14.58
C PHE A 82 -10.23 -8.57 14.22
N ILE A 83 -10.14 -9.23 13.06
CA ILE A 83 -8.87 -9.62 12.44
C ILE A 83 -8.75 -8.85 11.14
N SER A 84 -7.63 -8.14 10.96
CA SER A 84 -7.41 -7.41 9.71
C SER A 84 -7.32 -8.37 8.52
N PRO A 85 -8.08 -8.15 7.45
CA PRO A 85 -7.97 -8.96 6.24
C PRO A 85 -6.80 -8.54 5.34
N HIS A 86 -6.01 -7.56 5.73
CA HIS A 86 -4.98 -6.95 4.89
C HIS A 86 -4.02 -7.97 4.28
N ASN A 87 -3.42 -8.81 5.12
CA ASN A 87 -2.40 -9.76 4.67
C ASN A 87 -2.99 -10.82 3.72
N ALA A 88 -4.21 -11.27 3.99
CA ALA A 88 -4.91 -12.22 3.12
C ALA A 88 -5.27 -11.60 1.77
N ILE A 89 -5.73 -10.36 1.75
CA ILE A 89 -6.02 -9.63 0.51
C ILE A 89 -4.73 -9.40 -0.27
N PHE A 90 -3.66 -8.99 0.42
CA PHE A 90 -2.36 -8.77 -0.22
C PHE A 90 -1.84 -10.04 -0.89
N GLU A 91 -2.03 -11.21 -0.27
CA GLU A 91 -1.68 -12.49 -0.90
C GLU A 91 -2.49 -12.75 -2.17
N LYS A 92 -3.77 -12.41 -2.19
CA LYS A 92 -4.58 -12.49 -3.42
C LYS A 92 -4.08 -11.52 -4.49
N GLN A 93 -3.67 -10.33 -4.11
CA GLN A 93 -3.07 -9.36 -5.03
C GLN A 93 -1.75 -9.91 -5.61
N ARG A 94 -0.88 -10.45 -4.77
CA ARG A 94 0.37 -11.08 -5.21
C ARG A 94 0.12 -12.19 -6.22
N ALA A 95 -0.76 -13.12 -5.87
CA ALA A 95 -1.08 -14.27 -6.73
C ALA A 95 -1.70 -13.84 -8.06
N GLY A 96 -2.58 -12.86 -8.04
CA GLY A 96 -3.23 -12.36 -9.26
C GLY A 96 -2.29 -11.57 -10.16
N ILE A 97 -1.40 -10.76 -9.60
CA ILE A 97 -0.35 -10.06 -10.35
C ILE A 97 0.62 -11.08 -10.96
N GLU A 98 1.05 -12.09 -10.19
CA GLU A 98 1.91 -13.16 -10.68
C GLU A 98 1.26 -13.90 -11.87
N LYS A 99 0.00 -14.25 -11.75
CA LYS A 99 -0.74 -14.92 -12.82
C LYS A 99 -0.75 -14.06 -14.09
N ASN A 100 -1.03 -12.77 -13.98
CA ASN A 100 -1.01 -11.85 -15.13
C ASN A 100 0.38 -11.74 -15.74
N LEU A 101 1.42 -11.63 -14.93
CA LEU A 101 2.81 -11.53 -15.42
C LEU A 101 3.27 -12.82 -16.06
N GLN A 102 2.92 -13.97 -15.51
CA GLN A 102 3.31 -15.26 -16.05
C GLN A 102 2.61 -15.62 -17.37
N GLN A 103 1.46 -15.04 -17.66
CA GLN A 103 0.82 -15.15 -18.98
C GLN A 103 1.73 -14.60 -20.08
N LYS A 104 2.51 -13.57 -19.82
CA LYS A 104 3.44 -12.97 -20.76
C LYS A 104 4.85 -13.56 -20.65
N TRP A 105 5.35 -13.76 -19.45
CA TRP A 105 6.75 -14.08 -19.18
C TRP A 105 7.00 -15.54 -18.82
N GLY A 106 5.94 -16.31 -18.56
CA GLY A 106 6.06 -17.68 -18.09
C GLY A 106 6.78 -17.77 -16.75
N ASP A 107 7.60 -18.77 -16.58
CA ASP A 107 8.36 -19.03 -15.36
C ASP A 107 9.62 -18.15 -15.20
N ARG A 108 9.86 -17.25 -16.16
CA ARG A 108 10.94 -16.25 -16.03
C ARG A 108 10.64 -15.17 -15.00
N VAL A 109 9.41 -15.07 -14.53
CA VAL A 109 8.98 -14.11 -13.51
C VAL A 109 8.31 -14.84 -12.36
N GLN A 110 8.72 -14.54 -11.16
CA GLN A 110 8.09 -14.98 -9.93
C GLN A 110 7.88 -13.78 -9.01
N VAL A 111 6.71 -13.71 -8.38
CA VAL A 111 6.36 -12.60 -7.48
C VAL A 111 6.43 -13.08 -6.05
N PHE A 112 7.24 -12.40 -5.26
CA PHE A 112 7.40 -12.61 -3.83
C PHE A 112 6.74 -11.47 -3.09
N LYS A 113 6.14 -11.74 -1.93
CA LYS A 113 5.61 -10.67 -1.08
C LYS A 113 6.56 -10.35 0.06
N ALA A 114 6.62 -9.08 0.44
CA ALA A 114 7.31 -8.62 1.64
C ALA A 114 6.45 -7.59 2.37
N PHE A 115 6.55 -7.59 3.68
CA PHE A 115 5.88 -6.64 4.55
C PHE A 115 6.89 -5.82 5.33
N ASN A 116 6.62 -4.53 5.50
CA ASN A 116 7.51 -3.64 6.23
C ASN A 116 7.63 -4.01 7.71
N PHE A 117 6.55 -4.54 8.30
CA PHE A 117 6.45 -4.69 9.74
C PHE A 117 6.09 -6.11 10.23
N CYS A 118 5.88 -7.06 9.33
CA CYS A 118 5.37 -8.38 9.71
C CYS A 118 6.29 -9.53 9.28
N ALA A 119 6.90 -10.19 10.24
CA ALA A 119 7.59 -11.46 10.00
C ALA A 119 6.55 -12.57 9.65
N PRO A 120 6.91 -13.61 8.89
CA PRO A 120 8.24 -13.92 8.34
C PRO A 120 8.51 -13.25 6.98
N PHE A 121 7.77 -12.22 6.63
CA PHE A 121 7.85 -11.55 5.32
C PHE A 121 8.60 -10.22 5.39
N LEU A 122 9.45 -10.01 6.37
CA LEU A 122 10.30 -8.83 6.40
C LEU A 122 11.25 -8.82 5.19
N PRO A 123 11.60 -7.67 4.64
CA PRO A 123 12.39 -7.60 3.41
C PRO A 123 13.68 -8.41 3.44
N HIS A 124 14.42 -8.42 4.55
CA HIS A 124 15.65 -9.21 4.66
C HIS A 124 15.39 -10.73 4.60
N GLN A 125 14.26 -11.18 5.14
CA GLN A 125 13.87 -12.60 5.12
C GLN A 125 13.51 -13.05 3.71
N VAL A 126 12.73 -12.24 2.99
CA VAL A 126 12.27 -12.57 1.64
C VAL A 126 13.41 -12.46 0.63
N LEU A 127 14.27 -11.44 0.75
CA LEU A 127 15.45 -11.29 -0.12
C LEU A 127 16.45 -12.42 0.07
N ALA A 128 16.62 -12.95 1.27
CA ALA A 128 17.44 -14.13 1.52
C ALA A 128 16.91 -15.36 0.76
N GLU A 129 15.57 -15.54 0.77
CA GLU A 129 14.92 -16.60 0.01
C GLU A 129 15.10 -16.43 -1.50
N ILE A 130 14.93 -15.20 -2.00
CA ILE A 130 15.13 -14.87 -3.43
C ILE A 130 16.56 -15.20 -3.86
N LYS A 131 17.55 -14.80 -3.06
CA LYS A 131 18.97 -15.13 -3.29
C LYS A 131 19.20 -16.63 -3.34
N ASN A 132 18.64 -17.36 -2.37
CA ASN A 132 18.79 -18.81 -2.27
C ASN A 132 18.17 -19.55 -3.46
N GLN A 133 17.11 -19.00 -4.05
CA GLN A 133 16.48 -19.55 -5.25
C GLN A 133 17.22 -19.19 -6.56
N GLY A 134 18.32 -18.47 -6.47
CA GLY A 134 19.19 -18.17 -7.61
C GLY A 134 18.75 -16.98 -8.47
N PHE A 135 17.86 -16.15 -7.99
CA PHE A 135 17.52 -14.90 -8.68
C PHE A 135 18.60 -13.87 -8.46
N ASP A 136 18.98 -13.17 -9.52
CA ASP A 136 19.96 -12.08 -9.48
C ASP A 136 19.42 -10.77 -10.09
N LYS A 137 18.20 -10.77 -10.61
CA LYS A 137 17.50 -9.59 -11.12
C LYS A 137 16.24 -9.34 -10.33
N LEU A 138 16.14 -8.14 -9.78
CA LEU A 138 15.09 -7.76 -8.85
C LEU A 138 14.29 -6.58 -9.37
N LEU A 139 12.98 -6.70 -9.27
CA LEU A 139 12.05 -5.59 -9.46
C LEU A 139 11.38 -5.30 -8.12
N ILE A 140 11.70 -4.17 -7.53
CA ILE A 140 11.11 -3.74 -6.26
C ILE A 140 9.81 -3.01 -6.58
N TYR A 141 8.71 -3.53 -6.07
CA TYR A 141 7.37 -3.07 -6.40
C TYR A 141 6.54 -2.82 -5.13
N PRO A 142 6.64 -1.62 -4.53
CA PRO A 142 5.71 -1.24 -3.47
C PRO A 142 4.31 -1.07 -4.05
N LEU A 143 3.35 -1.86 -3.56
CA LEU A 143 1.96 -1.75 -4.00
C LEU A 143 1.24 -0.69 -3.16
N LEU A 144 1.74 0.53 -3.26
CA LEU A 144 1.30 1.70 -2.51
C LEU A 144 0.90 2.80 -3.47
N VAL A 145 -0.27 3.38 -3.26
CA VAL A 145 -0.82 4.40 -4.17
C VAL A 145 0.04 5.65 -4.18
N VAL A 146 0.54 6.06 -3.02
CA VAL A 146 1.28 7.31 -2.84
C VAL A 146 2.66 7.03 -2.28
N ASP A 147 3.68 7.60 -2.91
CA ASP A 147 5.03 7.60 -2.37
C ASP A 147 5.15 8.58 -1.21
N SER A 148 5.68 8.10 -0.10
CA SER A 148 6.06 8.94 1.03
C SER A 148 7.18 8.26 1.79
N ILE A 149 7.82 9.01 2.68
CA ILE A 149 8.83 8.43 3.55
C ILE A 149 8.29 7.31 4.45
N PHE A 150 6.98 7.36 4.75
CA PHE A 150 6.31 6.38 5.59
C PHE A 150 5.86 5.13 4.84
N THR A 151 5.85 5.18 3.52
CA THR A 151 5.40 4.09 2.66
C THR A 151 6.57 3.51 1.88
N SER A 152 6.78 3.96 0.65
CA SER A 152 7.84 3.50 -0.24
C SER A 152 9.25 3.84 0.28
N GLY A 153 9.41 4.96 1.00
CA GLY A 153 10.70 5.32 1.59
C GLY A 153 11.22 4.28 2.58
N ILE A 154 10.36 3.82 3.49
CA ILE A 154 10.70 2.75 4.43
C ILE A 154 10.99 1.44 3.69
N ALA A 155 10.16 1.11 2.70
CA ALA A 155 10.34 -0.11 1.91
C ALA A 155 11.72 -0.14 1.22
N ILE A 156 12.09 0.95 0.56
CA ILE A 156 13.38 1.07 -0.12
C ILE A 156 14.54 1.00 0.87
N GLU A 157 14.44 1.68 1.99
CA GLU A 157 15.45 1.68 3.04
C GLU A 157 15.71 0.28 3.59
N GLN A 158 14.66 -0.48 3.86
CA GLN A 158 14.75 -1.86 4.32
C GLN A 158 15.35 -2.78 3.25
N VAL A 159 14.98 -2.60 1.98
CA VAL A 159 15.55 -3.36 0.87
C VAL A 159 17.06 -3.09 0.76
N ASN A 160 17.47 -1.84 0.79
CA ASN A 160 18.88 -1.47 0.70
C ASN A 160 19.69 -2.03 1.86
N LYS A 161 19.17 -1.95 3.06
CA LYS A 161 19.79 -2.53 4.25
C LYS A 161 19.93 -4.05 4.13
N ALA A 162 18.87 -4.73 3.69
CA ALA A 162 18.87 -6.17 3.51
C ALA A 162 19.85 -6.62 2.43
N LEU A 163 19.92 -5.91 1.30
CA LEU A 163 20.87 -6.20 0.23
C LEU A 163 22.33 -6.05 0.69
N SER A 164 22.59 -5.01 1.50
CA SER A 164 23.92 -4.81 2.09
C SER A 164 24.31 -5.94 3.04
N GLN A 165 23.36 -6.40 3.85
CA GLN A 165 23.58 -7.50 4.80
C GLN A 165 23.78 -8.86 4.12
N LEU A 166 23.18 -9.07 2.95
CA LEU A 166 23.26 -10.32 2.20
C LEU A 166 24.43 -10.36 1.22
N THR A 167 25.21 -9.28 1.14
CA THR A 167 26.39 -9.24 0.28
C THR A 167 27.57 -9.89 1.01
N ASP A 168 28.04 -11.03 0.48
CA ASP A 168 29.20 -11.74 0.98
C ASP A 168 30.47 -11.23 0.29
N GLY A 169 31.31 -10.52 1.02
CA GLY A 169 32.57 -9.98 0.49
C GLY A 169 32.33 -8.82 -0.47
N SER A 170 33.13 -8.78 -1.57
CA SER A 170 33.09 -7.71 -2.57
C SER A 170 32.13 -7.98 -3.74
N GLU A 171 31.54 -9.17 -3.82
CA GLU A 171 30.65 -9.53 -4.92
C GLU A 171 29.20 -9.29 -4.57
N HIS A 172 28.58 -8.42 -5.35
CA HIS A 172 27.13 -8.22 -5.27
C HIS A 172 26.41 -9.32 -6.06
N TRP A 173 25.50 -10.02 -5.41
CA TRP A 173 24.71 -11.07 -6.07
C TRP A 173 23.65 -10.51 -7.00
N VAL A 174 23.24 -9.26 -6.81
CA VAL A 174 22.23 -8.59 -7.65
C VAL A 174 22.90 -8.06 -8.91
N LYS A 175 22.41 -8.52 -10.07
CA LYS A 175 22.90 -8.13 -11.39
C LYS A 175 22.01 -7.12 -12.11
N GLY A 176 20.80 -6.94 -11.64
CA GLY A 176 19.86 -5.96 -12.15
C GLY A 176 18.87 -5.58 -11.06
N LEU A 177 18.61 -4.30 -10.95
CA LEU A 177 17.70 -3.76 -9.93
C LEU A 177 16.88 -2.62 -10.55
N ARG A 178 15.55 -2.75 -10.47
CA ARG A 178 14.60 -1.72 -10.88
C ARG A 178 13.62 -1.47 -9.75
N TYR A 179 13.06 -0.28 -9.75
CA TYR A 179 12.08 0.16 -8.79
C TYR A 179 10.86 0.72 -9.54
N ILE A 180 9.66 0.32 -9.13
CA ILE A 180 8.42 0.89 -9.66
C ILE A 180 7.94 1.98 -8.69
N PRO A 181 7.80 3.24 -9.16
CA PRO A 181 7.23 4.29 -8.33
C PRO A 181 5.73 4.07 -8.08
N SER A 182 5.17 4.84 -7.15
CA SER A 182 3.73 4.80 -6.86
C SER A 182 2.90 5.20 -8.07
N PHE A 183 1.64 4.81 -8.06
CA PHE A 183 0.75 4.95 -9.21
C PHE A 183 -0.34 6.00 -9.00
N TYR A 184 -0.15 6.94 -8.07
CA TYR A 184 -1.14 7.98 -7.75
C TYR A 184 -1.56 8.83 -8.94
N ASN A 185 -0.70 9.00 -9.94
CA ASN A 185 -0.95 9.81 -11.15
C ASN A 185 -1.13 8.97 -12.43
N GLU A 186 -1.25 7.65 -12.31
CA GLU A 186 -1.49 6.79 -13.45
C GLU A 186 -2.94 6.94 -13.96
N ALA A 187 -3.10 7.26 -15.25
CA ALA A 187 -4.40 7.51 -15.85
C ALA A 187 -5.37 6.33 -15.67
N ALA A 188 -4.89 5.11 -15.81
CA ALA A 188 -5.71 3.92 -15.66
C ALA A 188 -6.27 3.78 -14.24
N TYR A 189 -5.47 4.10 -13.21
CA TYR A 189 -5.92 4.08 -11.83
C TYR A 189 -6.96 5.18 -11.56
N ILE A 190 -6.70 6.39 -12.04
CA ILE A 190 -7.64 7.52 -11.90
C ILE A 190 -9.00 7.16 -12.54
N ASP A 191 -8.98 6.64 -13.76
CA ASP A 191 -10.20 6.25 -14.48
C ASP A 191 -10.94 5.13 -13.75
N MET A 192 -10.22 4.18 -13.14
CA MET A 192 -10.83 3.13 -12.34
C MET A 192 -11.53 3.70 -11.10
N MET A 193 -10.90 4.64 -10.39
CA MET A 193 -11.51 5.30 -9.22
C MET A 193 -12.81 6.01 -9.61
N VAL A 194 -12.77 6.78 -10.67
CA VAL A 194 -13.95 7.49 -11.20
C VAL A 194 -15.06 6.52 -11.57
N HIS A 195 -14.72 5.45 -12.29
CA HIS A 195 -15.67 4.44 -12.71
C HIS A 195 -16.35 3.74 -11.52
N LEU A 196 -15.58 3.37 -10.50
CA LEU A 196 -16.12 2.71 -9.31
C LEU A 196 -17.08 3.63 -8.54
N VAL A 197 -16.74 4.92 -8.43
CA VAL A 197 -17.63 5.91 -7.81
C VAL A 197 -18.93 6.05 -8.61
N GLU A 198 -18.85 6.25 -9.91
CA GLU A 198 -20.02 6.44 -10.76
C GLU A 198 -20.91 5.19 -10.80
N GLU A 199 -20.32 4.02 -10.87
CA GLU A 199 -21.05 2.74 -10.87
C GLU A 199 -21.83 2.56 -9.55
N LYS A 200 -21.20 2.86 -8.42
CA LYS A 200 -21.86 2.76 -7.11
C LYS A 200 -23.01 3.75 -6.97
N ILE A 201 -22.82 4.98 -7.44
CA ILE A 201 -23.87 5.99 -7.44
C ILE A 201 -25.04 5.52 -8.31
N ALA A 202 -24.77 5.03 -9.51
CA ALA A 202 -25.81 4.55 -10.43
C ALA A 202 -26.61 3.39 -9.84
N SER A 203 -25.95 2.45 -9.16
CA SER A 203 -26.60 1.27 -8.60
C SER A 203 -27.38 1.55 -7.31
N ASP A 204 -26.83 2.38 -6.40
CA ASP A 204 -27.32 2.47 -5.02
C ASP A 204 -27.94 3.82 -4.65
N LEU A 205 -27.58 4.91 -5.34
CA LEU A 205 -27.94 6.25 -4.92
C LEU A 205 -28.77 7.03 -5.93
N ALA A 206 -28.58 6.83 -7.22
CA ALA A 206 -29.20 7.66 -8.26
C ALA A 206 -30.73 7.59 -8.28
N ALA A 207 -31.35 6.51 -7.81
CA ALA A 207 -32.80 6.39 -7.74
C ALA A 207 -33.40 7.27 -6.64
N ALA A 208 -32.67 7.58 -5.58
CA ALA A 208 -33.15 8.30 -4.41
C ALA A 208 -32.60 9.72 -4.28
N TYR A 209 -31.46 10.04 -4.90
CA TYR A 209 -30.78 11.30 -4.72
C TYR A 209 -30.37 11.93 -6.05
N LEU A 210 -30.48 13.26 -6.12
CA LEU A 210 -29.92 14.05 -7.22
C LEU A 210 -28.39 14.10 -7.08
N PRO A 211 -27.64 14.29 -8.20
CA PRO A 211 -26.18 14.43 -8.11
C PRO A 211 -25.70 15.51 -7.14
N ALA A 212 -26.41 16.63 -7.04
CA ALA A 212 -26.08 17.71 -6.12
C ALA A 212 -26.40 17.38 -4.63
N GLU A 213 -27.06 16.27 -4.37
CA GLU A 213 -27.39 15.80 -3.03
C GLU A 213 -26.45 14.71 -2.53
N ILE A 214 -25.50 14.29 -3.36
CA ILE A 214 -24.55 13.22 -3.05
C ILE A 214 -23.19 13.85 -2.73
N GLY A 215 -22.77 13.69 -1.48
CA GLY A 215 -21.42 14.08 -1.04
C GLY A 215 -20.43 12.95 -1.28
N ILE A 216 -19.25 13.28 -1.76
CA ILE A 216 -18.17 12.32 -2.03
C ILE A 216 -16.93 12.76 -1.23
N VAL A 217 -16.52 11.92 -0.29
CA VAL A 217 -15.27 12.09 0.45
C VAL A 217 -14.22 11.16 -0.14
N LEU A 218 -13.20 11.74 -0.76
CA LEU A 218 -12.06 11.00 -1.30
C LEU A 218 -10.98 10.92 -0.22
N MET A 219 -10.72 9.71 0.27
CA MET A 219 -9.92 9.48 1.46
C MET A 219 -8.47 9.16 1.15
N ASN A 220 -7.57 9.84 1.85
CA ASN A 220 -6.14 9.58 1.86
C ASN A 220 -5.64 9.37 3.29
N HIS A 221 -4.50 8.71 3.43
CA HIS A 221 -3.81 8.60 4.70
C HIS A 221 -3.32 9.98 5.13
N GLY A 222 -3.63 10.37 6.37
CA GLY A 222 -3.18 11.63 6.92
C GLY A 222 -1.71 11.61 7.32
N CYS A 223 -1.15 12.79 7.44
CA CYS A 223 0.20 12.94 7.96
C CYS A 223 0.35 14.24 8.74
N PRO A 224 1.37 14.34 9.61
CA PRO A 224 1.69 15.59 10.30
C PRO A 224 2.12 16.68 9.31
N HIS A 225 1.59 17.90 9.47
CA HIS A 225 1.88 19.04 8.60
C HIS A 225 3.35 19.50 8.61
N LYS A 226 4.05 19.34 9.73
CA LYS A 226 5.35 19.95 9.96
C LYS A 226 6.52 18.96 10.02
N ALA A 227 6.43 17.86 9.31
CA ALA A 227 7.57 16.95 9.17
C ALA A 227 8.62 17.61 8.26
N LYS A 228 9.61 18.28 8.85
CA LYS A 228 10.69 18.93 8.11
C LYS A 228 11.59 17.89 7.44
N GLY A 229 11.91 18.11 6.18
CA GLY A 229 12.90 17.30 5.46
C GLY A 229 12.38 16.02 4.84
N PHE A 230 11.06 15.85 4.71
CA PHE A 230 10.48 14.62 4.21
C PHE A 230 9.51 14.84 3.06
N THR A 231 9.51 13.92 2.12
CA THR A 231 8.40 13.72 1.20
C THR A 231 7.27 13.08 2.02
N SER A 232 6.34 13.88 2.49
CA SER A 232 5.26 13.44 3.37
C SER A 232 4.14 12.70 2.64
N GLY A 233 4.13 12.75 1.32
CA GLY A 233 3.05 12.25 0.50
C GLY A 233 1.86 13.21 0.38
N ILE A 234 1.90 14.37 1.01
CA ILE A 234 0.80 15.36 0.94
C ILE A 234 0.61 15.85 -0.49
N THR A 235 1.69 16.23 -1.17
CA THR A 235 1.63 16.74 -2.54
C THR A 235 1.07 15.70 -3.50
N GLU A 236 1.53 14.46 -3.39
CA GLU A 236 1.08 13.35 -4.23
C GLU A 236 -0.37 12.98 -3.92
N SER A 237 -0.75 12.95 -2.65
CA SER A 237 -2.14 12.68 -2.23
C SER A 237 -3.08 13.79 -2.70
N GLN A 238 -2.65 15.03 -2.66
CA GLN A 238 -3.41 16.17 -3.16
C GLN A 238 -3.56 16.09 -4.69
N ALA A 239 -2.49 15.72 -5.40
CA ALA A 239 -2.53 15.53 -6.85
C ALA A 239 -3.49 14.40 -7.25
N LEU A 240 -3.46 13.28 -6.53
CA LEU A 240 -4.40 12.17 -6.71
C LEU A 240 -5.84 12.64 -6.55
N TYR A 241 -6.11 13.35 -5.45
CA TYR A 241 -7.44 13.94 -5.21
C TYR A 241 -7.87 14.85 -6.36
N ASP A 242 -7.02 15.79 -6.75
CA ASP A 242 -7.34 16.75 -7.81
C ASP A 242 -7.65 16.07 -9.14
N LEU A 243 -6.90 15.04 -9.52
CA LEU A 243 -7.11 14.30 -10.77
C LEU A 243 -8.46 13.56 -10.79
N ILE A 244 -8.86 12.98 -9.68
CA ILE A 244 -10.16 12.28 -9.58
C ILE A 244 -11.29 13.31 -9.51
N ARG A 245 -11.14 14.34 -8.68
CA ARG A 245 -12.11 15.42 -8.53
C ARG A 245 -12.41 16.09 -9.85
N ASP A 246 -11.41 16.40 -10.63
CA ASP A 246 -11.58 17.11 -11.91
C ASP A 246 -12.47 16.34 -12.89
N LYS A 247 -12.49 15.02 -12.81
CA LYS A 247 -13.36 14.17 -13.63
C LYS A 247 -14.79 14.01 -13.09
N LEU A 248 -15.02 14.34 -11.82
CA LEU A 248 -16.32 14.16 -11.17
C LEU A 248 -17.04 15.47 -10.87
N ILE A 249 -16.33 16.57 -10.71
CA ILE A 249 -16.87 17.83 -10.16
C ILE A 249 -18.00 18.44 -10.97
N ASN A 250 -17.96 18.30 -12.29
CA ASN A 250 -19.01 18.86 -13.16
C ASN A 250 -20.36 18.19 -12.96
N ARG A 251 -20.36 16.93 -12.55
CA ARG A 251 -21.58 16.14 -12.31
C ARG A 251 -21.93 16.08 -10.84
N TYR A 252 -20.93 15.98 -9.97
CA TYR A 252 -21.10 15.87 -8.52
C TYR A 252 -20.37 17.04 -7.85
N PRO A 253 -21.09 18.12 -7.49
CA PRO A 253 -20.44 19.33 -7.00
C PRO A 253 -19.96 19.23 -5.54
N LEU A 254 -20.47 18.26 -4.76
CA LEU A 254 -20.13 18.10 -3.36
C LEU A 254 -19.04 17.05 -3.16
N ILE A 255 -17.81 17.44 -3.46
CA ILE A 255 -16.62 16.58 -3.32
C ILE A 255 -15.63 17.23 -2.36
N SER A 256 -15.07 16.46 -1.45
CA SER A 256 -14.01 16.90 -0.54
C SER A 256 -12.95 15.83 -0.38
N ILE A 257 -11.70 16.27 -0.20
CA ILE A 257 -10.66 15.41 0.35
C ILE A 257 -10.98 15.12 1.80
N GLY A 258 -10.64 13.93 2.28
CA GLY A 258 -10.71 13.57 3.69
C GLY A 258 -9.46 12.82 4.11
N TRP A 259 -8.83 13.29 5.18
CA TRP A 259 -7.61 12.68 5.69
C TRP A 259 -7.93 11.73 6.85
N LEU A 260 -7.48 10.48 6.73
CA LEU A 260 -7.52 9.52 7.83
C LEU A 260 -6.32 9.78 8.73
N ASN A 261 -6.56 10.50 9.81
CA ASN A 261 -5.54 10.95 10.74
C ASN A 261 -5.48 10.05 11.99
N HIS A 262 -4.28 9.92 12.55
CA HIS A 262 -4.08 9.40 13.90
C HIS A 262 -4.05 10.61 14.85
N ASP A 263 -5.14 10.90 15.52
CA ASP A 263 -5.24 12.06 16.40
C ASP A 263 -4.31 11.92 17.61
N THR A 264 -3.08 12.39 17.44
CA THR A 264 -2.09 12.44 18.51
C THR A 264 -2.05 13.84 19.12
N PRO A 265 -2.01 13.98 20.46
CA PRO A 265 -1.91 15.29 21.10
C PRO A 265 -0.67 16.06 20.66
N LEU A 266 -0.79 17.37 20.50
CA LEU A 266 0.30 18.30 20.17
C LEU A 266 0.86 18.22 18.75
N ILE A 267 0.30 17.39 17.89
CA ILE A 267 0.70 17.29 16.48
C ILE A 267 -0.47 17.74 15.60
N GLU A 268 -0.21 18.70 14.72
CA GLU A 268 -1.17 19.12 13.71
C GLU A 268 -1.13 18.16 12.51
N TRP A 269 -2.25 17.55 12.24
CA TRP A 269 -2.44 16.65 11.10
C TRP A 269 -3.09 17.40 9.93
N THR A 270 -2.98 16.82 8.74
CA THR A 270 -3.63 17.31 7.52
C THR A 270 -5.14 17.48 7.71
N GLN A 271 -5.69 18.56 7.16
CA GLN A 271 -7.10 18.92 7.30
C GLN A 271 -7.78 19.13 5.94
N PRO A 272 -9.09 18.86 5.82
CA PRO A 272 -9.99 18.33 6.86
C PRO A 272 -9.78 16.83 7.07
N ASN A 273 -10.01 16.35 8.29
CA ASN A 273 -10.13 14.91 8.49
C ASN A 273 -11.43 14.38 7.84
N VAL A 274 -11.56 13.07 7.74
CA VAL A 274 -12.70 12.44 7.05
C VAL A 274 -14.04 12.83 7.67
N GLU A 275 -14.15 12.83 8.99
CA GLU A 275 -15.39 13.21 9.69
C GLU A 275 -15.77 14.66 9.39
N GLN A 276 -14.82 15.58 9.48
CA GLN A 276 -15.05 16.99 9.21
C GLN A 276 -15.40 17.24 7.74
N ALA A 277 -14.75 16.54 6.82
CA ALA A 277 -15.09 16.61 5.40
C ALA A 277 -16.56 16.21 5.14
N ALA A 278 -17.00 15.12 5.76
CA ALA A 278 -18.40 14.69 5.66
C ALA A 278 -19.36 15.72 6.24
N LYS A 279 -19.05 16.27 7.41
CA LYS A 279 -19.87 17.31 8.04
C LYS A 279 -20.00 18.55 7.17
N ASN A 280 -18.90 18.97 6.54
CA ASN A 280 -18.92 20.11 5.62
C ASN A 280 -19.85 19.87 4.43
N LEU A 281 -19.80 18.67 3.85
CA LEU A 281 -20.66 18.31 2.72
C LEU A 281 -22.13 18.23 3.13
N ILE A 282 -22.44 17.69 4.31
CA ILE A 282 -23.79 17.64 4.86
C ILE A 282 -24.32 19.06 5.06
N GLN A 283 -23.52 19.97 5.58
CA GLN A 283 -23.88 21.38 5.77
C GLN A 283 -24.18 22.07 4.44
N LEU A 284 -23.53 21.67 3.36
CA LEU A 284 -23.75 22.19 2.00
C LEU A 284 -24.95 21.54 1.29
N GLY A 285 -25.61 20.58 1.92
CA GLY A 285 -26.84 19.99 1.40
C GLY A 285 -26.74 18.52 0.99
N ALA A 286 -25.66 17.83 1.30
CA ALA A 286 -25.55 16.39 1.04
C ALA A 286 -26.58 15.61 1.85
N LYS A 287 -27.35 14.76 1.19
CA LYS A 287 -28.32 13.84 1.78
C LYS A 287 -27.80 12.40 1.82
N ALA A 288 -26.81 12.12 1.04
CA ALA A 288 -26.03 10.88 1.07
C ALA A 288 -24.55 11.25 1.01
N VAL A 289 -23.70 10.52 1.73
CA VAL A 289 -22.26 10.73 1.72
C VAL A 289 -21.56 9.39 1.43
N MET A 290 -20.72 9.39 0.40
CA MET A 290 -19.91 8.27 0.00
C MET A 290 -18.48 8.48 0.48
N PHE A 291 -17.88 7.46 1.05
CA PHE A 291 -16.46 7.44 1.48
C PHE A 291 -15.67 6.54 0.54
N MET A 292 -14.79 7.11 -0.26
CA MET A 292 -14.00 6.39 -1.26
C MET A 292 -12.52 6.40 -0.92
N PRO A 293 -11.91 5.24 -0.61
CA PRO A 293 -10.49 5.17 -0.24
C PRO A 293 -9.57 5.22 -1.47
N ILE A 294 -9.29 6.41 -1.97
CA ILE A 294 -8.46 6.59 -3.17
C ILE A 294 -6.98 6.37 -2.93
N GLY A 295 -6.50 6.63 -1.71
CA GLY A 295 -5.10 6.53 -1.33
C GLY A 295 -4.68 5.15 -0.82
N PHE A 296 -5.56 4.16 -0.85
CA PHE A 296 -5.32 2.81 -0.34
C PHE A 296 -5.70 1.78 -1.40
N ALA A 297 -4.78 0.88 -1.71
CA ALA A 297 -5.05 -0.21 -2.65
C ALA A 297 -5.56 -1.48 -1.96
N THR A 298 -5.32 -1.63 -0.66
CA THR A 298 -5.60 -2.84 0.11
C THR A 298 -6.29 -2.46 1.41
N GLU A 299 -7.40 -3.16 1.70
CA GLU A 299 -8.10 -2.95 2.98
C GLU A 299 -7.16 -3.16 4.17
N ASN A 300 -7.31 -2.32 5.17
CA ASN A 300 -6.57 -2.34 6.41
C ASN A 300 -7.48 -1.90 7.57
N HIS A 301 -6.96 -1.87 8.79
CA HIS A 301 -7.76 -1.48 9.95
C HIS A 301 -8.30 -0.04 9.83
N GLU A 302 -7.57 0.87 9.18
CA GLU A 302 -8.01 2.26 9.00
C GLU A 302 -9.22 2.35 8.05
N THR A 303 -9.15 1.70 6.89
CA THR A 303 -10.23 1.73 5.90
C THR A 303 -11.49 1.00 6.39
N LEU A 304 -11.34 0.02 7.26
CA LEU A 304 -12.46 -0.77 7.78
C LEU A 304 -12.96 -0.26 9.13
N LEU A 305 -12.09 -0.17 10.14
CA LEU A 305 -12.48 0.21 11.49
C LEU A 305 -12.63 1.71 11.69
N ASP A 306 -11.61 2.48 11.31
CA ASP A 306 -11.64 3.92 11.55
C ASP A 306 -12.75 4.59 10.77
N VAL A 307 -12.95 4.20 9.52
CA VAL A 307 -14.05 4.71 8.69
C VAL A 307 -15.42 4.28 9.27
N HIS A 308 -15.52 3.04 9.72
CA HIS A 308 -16.74 2.55 10.38
C HIS A 308 -17.08 3.37 11.64
N HIS A 309 -16.09 3.67 12.47
CA HIS A 309 -16.26 4.51 13.66
C HIS A 309 -16.68 5.94 13.29
N ILE A 310 -16.09 6.50 12.24
CA ILE A 310 -16.45 7.84 11.75
C ILE A 310 -17.90 7.86 11.29
N ILE A 311 -18.34 6.87 10.52
CA ILE A 311 -19.72 6.75 10.04
C ILE A 311 -20.67 6.60 11.23
N HIS A 312 -20.33 5.77 12.20
CA HIS A 312 -21.16 5.58 13.41
C HIS A 312 -21.31 6.87 14.20
N ALA A 313 -20.25 7.67 14.35
CA ALA A 313 -20.31 8.98 14.99
C ALA A 313 -21.18 9.97 14.20
N LEU A 314 -21.10 9.95 12.88
CA LEU A 314 -21.94 10.79 12.01
C LEU A 314 -23.42 10.41 12.07
N GLU A 315 -23.72 9.13 12.11
CA GLU A 315 -25.11 8.62 12.22
C GLU A 315 -25.82 9.12 13.47
N LYS A 316 -25.10 9.29 14.57
CA LYS A 316 -25.68 9.81 15.83
C LYS A 316 -26.10 11.27 15.72
N LYS A 317 -25.37 12.10 14.97
CA LYS A 317 -25.65 13.53 14.81
C LYS A 317 -26.45 13.85 13.56
N HIS A 318 -26.30 13.07 12.52
CA HIS A 318 -26.89 13.28 11.20
C HIS A 318 -27.56 11.99 10.72
N PHE A 319 -28.55 11.52 11.47
CA PHE A 319 -29.24 10.24 11.24
C PHE A 319 -30.07 10.20 9.95
N GLN A 320 -30.40 11.37 9.38
CA GLN A 320 -31.19 11.46 8.14
C GLN A 320 -30.33 11.27 6.88
N VAL A 321 -29.02 11.29 7.02
CA VAL A 321 -28.08 11.12 5.91
C VAL A 321 -27.82 9.64 5.68
N ASN A 322 -27.77 9.23 4.42
CA ASN A 322 -27.39 7.90 4.03
C ASN A 322 -25.87 7.83 3.80
N TYR A 323 -25.19 6.86 4.40
CA TYR A 323 -23.74 6.72 4.32
C TYR A 323 -23.37 5.48 3.54
N VAL A 324 -22.43 5.62 2.61
CA VAL A 324 -21.90 4.52 1.77
C VAL A 324 -20.40 4.42 1.98
N GLN A 325 -19.96 3.29 2.50
CA GLN A 325 -18.54 2.98 2.64
C GLN A 325 -18.07 2.14 1.44
N MET A 326 -17.19 2.72 0.61
CA MET A 326 -16.63 2.03 -0.53
C MET A 326 -15.41 1.19 -0.13
N PRO A 327 -15.24 0.00 -0.73
CA PRO A 327 -14.03 -0.78 -0.53
C PRO A 327 -12.84 -0.22 -1.30
N CYS A 328 -11.63 -0.59 -0.89
CA CYS A 328 -10.44 -0.44 -1.71
C CYS A 328 -10.53 -1.33 -2.96
N VAL A 329 -9.63 -1.14 -3.90
CA VAL A 329 -9.59 -1.98 -5.11
C VAL A 329 -9.29 -3.45 -4.81
N ASN A 330 -8.54 -3.72 -3.76
CA ASN A 330 -8.21 -5.08 -3.30
C ASN A 330 -7.72 -5.98 -4.46
N ASP A 331 -8.35 -7.12 -4.63
CA ASP A 331 -8.04 -8.08 -5.70
C ASP A 331 -8.95 -7.94 -6.94
N HIS A 332 -9.48 -6.73 -7.18
CA HIS A 332 -10.27 -6.47 -8.38
C HIS A 332 -9.47 -6.86 -9.63
N PRO A 333 -10.02 -7.70 -10.53
CA PRO A 333 -9.26 -8.21 -11.67
C PRO A 333 -8.65 -7.13 -12.56
N ASP A 334 -9.37 -6.03 -12.76
CA ASP A 334 -8.87 -4.90 -13.57
C ASP A 334 -7.68 -4.22 -12.93
N PHE A 335 -7.68 -4.10 -11.61
CA PHE A 335 -6.52 -3.54 -10.88
C PHE A 335 -5.31 -4.47 -10.95
N LEU A 336 -5.49 -5.77 -10.81
CA LEU A 336 -4.40 -6.74 -10.89
C LEU A 336 -3.76 -6.77 -12.29
N ALA A 337 -4.58 -6.70 -13.33
CA ALA A 337 -4.10 -6.59 -14.71
C ALA A 337 -3.33 -5.29 -14.94
N MET A 338 -3.83 -4.19 -14.43
CA MET A 338 -3.20 -2.86 -14.48
C MET A 338 -1.84 -2.87 -13.77
N ALA A 339 -1.78 -3.41 -12.57
CA ALA A 339 -0.55 -3.51 -11.79
C ALA A 339 0.52 -4.35 -12.51
N ALA A 340 0.11 -5.43 -13.15
CA ALA A 340 1.00 -6.24 -13.97
C ALA A 340 1.50 -5.47 -15.21
N GLN A 341 0.66 -4.69 -15.86
CA GLN A 341 1.05 -3.89 -17.02
C GLN A 341 2.11 -2.85 -16.65
N TRP A 342 2.01 -2.22 -15.49
CA TRP A 342 3.04 -1.27 -15.04
C TRP A 342 4.39 -1.93 -14.81
N ALA A 343 4.41 -3.20 -14.44
CA ALA A 343 5.64 -3.96 -14.24
C ALA A 343 6.31 -4.40 -15.55
N ASN A 344 5.55 -4.60 -16.62
CA ASN A 344 6.05 -5.18 -17.88
C ASN A 344 7.25 -4.46 -18.48
N PRO A 345 7.29 -3.11 -18.62
CA PRO A 345 8.46 -2.44 -19.17
C PRO A 345 9.72 -2.65 -18.34
N HIS A 346 9.58 -2.66 -17.04
CA HIS A 346 10.71 -2.88 -16.13
C HIS A 346 11.26 -4.31 -16.21
N ILE A 347 10.37 -5.28 -16.34
CA ILE A 347 10.74 -6.69 -16.50
C ILE A 347 11.45 -6.87 -17.86
N ALA A 348 10.91 -6.26 -18.93
CA ALA A 348 11.53 -6.32 -20.25
C ALA A 348 12.95 -5.75 -20.22
N ASP A 349 13.16 -4.61 -19.57
CA ASP A 349 14.47 -3.98 -19.41
C ASP A 349 15.44 -4.88 -18.64
N LEU A 350 15.00 -5.45 -17.52
CA LEU A 350 15.81 -6.36 -16.71
C LEU A 350 16.22 -7.61 -17.48
N LEU A 351 15.34 -8.16 -18.29
CA LEU A 351 15.63 -9.37 -19.09
C LEU A 351 16.52 -9.08 -20.28
N SER A 352 16.55 -7.85 -20.80
CA SER A 352 17.36 -7.45 -21.95
C SER A 352 18.76 -6.94 -21.56
N GLU A 353 18.97 -6.58 -20.31
CA GLU A 353 20.25 -6.04 -19.83
C GLU A 353 21.29 -7.15 -19.69
N GLU A 354 22.54 -6.84 -20.06
CA GLU A 354 23.66 -7.68 -19.70
C GLU A 354 23.82 -7.69 -18.17
N ALA A 355 24.29 -8.82 -17.63
CA ALA A 355 24.49 -8.99 -16.20
C ALA A 355 25.60 -8.05 -15.70
N THR A 356 25.21 -6.85 -15.28
CA THR A 356 26.10 -5.87 -14.65
C THR A 356 25.82 -5.80 -13.16
N THR A 357 26.88 -5.78 -12.35
CA THR A 357 26.74 -5.63 -10.91
C THR A 357 26.18 -4.24 -10.58
N VAL A 358 25.07 -4.18 -9.83
CA VAL A 358 24.41 -2.95 -9.43
C VAL A 358 24.72 -2.62 -7.98
N ASN A 359 25.04 -1.36 -7.70
CA ASN A 359 25.13 -0.89 -6.33
C ASN A 359 23.73 -0.64 -5.75
N PRO A 360 23.29 -1.38 -4.71
CA PRO A 360 21.94 -1.23 -4.15
C PRO A 360 21.63 0.17 -3.65
N GLN A 361 22.63 0.96 -3.23
CA GLN A 361 22.44 2.31 -2.72
C GLN A 361 21.97 3.31 -3.80
N LEU A 362 22.17 3.01 -5.08
CA LEU A 362 21.70 3.86 -6.17
C LEU A 362 20.17 3.93 -6.25
N ALA A 363 19.45 2.91 -5.80
CA ALA A 363 17.98 2.91 -5.80
C ALA A 363 17.38 4.02 -4.90
N VAL A 364 18.05 4.37 -3.79
CA VAL A 364 17.62 5.47 -2.90
C VAL A 364 17.89 6.84 -3.52
N ALA A 365 19.06 7.01 -4.17
CA ALA A 365 19.44 8.29 -4.77
C ALA A 365 18.48 8.71 -5.89
N HIS A 366 18.00 7.78 -6.71
CA HIS A 366 17.04 8.04 -7.78
C HIS A 366 15.62 8.35 -7.25
N HIS A 367 15.27 7.83 -6.10
CA HIS A 367 13.96 8.06 -5.50
C HIS A 367 13.81 9.46 -4.89
N HIS A 368 14.88 10.05 -4.38
CA HIS A 368 14.86 11.37 -3.74
C HIS A 368 14.87 12.56 -4.73
N HIS A 369 15.07 12.32 -6.02
CA HIS A 369 15.18 13.36 -7.05
C HIS A 369 13.93 13.51 -7.95
N HIS A 370 12.85 12.78 -7.65
CA HIS A 370 11.54 12.88 -8.31
C HIS A 370 10.47 13.25 -7.26
#